data_6f727c5a2cd79087ee6fbc6413f6e017
#
_entry.id   6f727c5a2cd79087ee6fbc6413f6e017
#
_cell.length_a   1.000
_cell.length_b   1.000
_cell.length_c   1.000
_cell.angle_alpha   90.00
_cell.angle_beta   90.00
_cell.angle_gamma   90.00
#
_symmetry.space_group_name_H-M   'P 1'
#
loop_
_entity.id
_entity.type
_entity.pdbx_description
1 polymer ?
#
loop_
_entity_poly.entity_id
_entity_poly.type
_entity_poly.pdbx_seq_one_letter_code
_entity_poly.pdbx_strand_id
1 'polypeptide(L)'
;KYFNCVGVTNNLLQPYHPVSQPLDGDNITTPEDYAMLCTYLIKTYPDILNHTKYPQITVKEGTPYEEHFTSYQISLEGAKYGLEGTDGLKTGSSDTAGFNYSSTAKRGDTRLVEIVMGVSDWSDQTGEELRHLVGNAIMEQAFERFEYKKVLSKGVHTIDGKKVEISKDLWDCVPKGKEAPLTIKDGKVLVDLEREYLPGFQAPAVSCKQVAAVEKNEQKGLPLFLKVLLVLAAVFVILVGARISYVAYRKKQRRKRRE
;
A
#
# COMPACT_ATOMS: atom_id res chain seq x y z
N LYS A 1 -8.49 -28.58 -5.54
CA LYS A 1 -8.30 -29.79 -4.72
C LYS A 1 -6.87 -30.30 -4.91
N TYR A 2 -6.14 -30.55 -3.81
CA TYR A 2 -4.78 -31.08 -3.86
C TYR A 2 -4.74 -32.49 -3.29
N PHE A 3 -4.10 -33.39 -3.98
CA PHE A 3 -3.93 -34.78 -3.60
C PHE A 3 -2.53 -35.07 -3.05
N ASN A 4 -1.54 -34.25 -3.44
CA ASN A 4 -0.17 -34.32 -2.95
C ASN A 4 0.49 -32.94 -3.02
N CYS A 5 1.64 -32.79 -2.39
CA CYS A 5 2.40 -31.53 -2.35
C CYS A 5 3.44 -31.38 -3.48
N VAL A 6 3.58 -32.41 -4.34
CA VAL A 6 4.61 -32.43 -5.41
C VAL A 6 4.09 -31.81 -6.69
N GLY A 7 2.78 -31.94 -6.97
CA GLY A 7 2.14 -31.39 -8.17
C GLY A 7 2.12 -32.35 -9.36
N VAL A 8 2.38 -33.62 -9.17
CA VAL A 8 2.24 -34.66 -10.18
C VAL A 8 1.08 -35.62 -9.83
N THR A 9 0.58 -36.35 -10.82
CA THR A 9 -0.42 -37.39 -10.57
C THR A 9 0.13 -38.42 -9.59
N ASN A 10 -0.71 -38.91 -8.67
CA ASN A 10 -0.28 -39.81 -7.58
C ASN A 10 0.43 -41.07 -8.06
N ASN A 11 0.02 -41.63 -9.20
CA ASN A 11 0.65 -42.83 -9.78
C ASN A 11 2.14 -42.63 -10.12
N LEU A 12 2.56 -41.39 -10.42
CA LEU A 12 3.94 -41.06 -10.71
C LEU A 12 4.82 -40.98 -9.44
N LEU A 13 4.20 -40.87 -8.26
CA LEU A 13 4.89 -40.92 -6.98
C LEU A 13 5.23 -42.34 -6.53
N GLN A 14 4.69 -43.35 -7.17
CA GLN A 14 4.93 -44.76 -6.86
C GLN A 14 4.75 -45.09 -5.37
N PRO A 15 5.76 -45.63 -4.66
CA PRO A 15 5.60 -45.96 -3.25
C PRO A 15 5.44 -44.73 -2.33
N TYR A 16 5.71 -43.54 -2.83
CA TYR A 16 5.62 -42.30 -2.05
C TYR A 16 4.29 -41.58 -2.18
N HIS A 17 3.32 -42.12 -2.95
CA HIS A 17 1.99 -41.51 -3.04
C HIS A 17 1.28 -41.58 -1.67
N PRO A 18 0.46 -40.55 -1.33
CA PRO A 18 -0.31 -40.59 -0.10
C PRO A 18 -1.33 -41.75 -0.11
N VAL A 19 -1.15 -42.70 0.80
CA VAL A 19 -1.99 -43.94 0.85
C VAL A 19 -3.47 -43.67 1.04
N SER A 20 -3.85 -42.50 1.55
CA SER A 20 -5.24 -42.09 1.73
C SER A 20 -5.86 -41.48 0.46
N GLN A 21 -5.10 -41.32 -0.62
CA GLN A 21 -5.53 -40.69 -1.85
C GLN A 21 -5.54 -41.69 -3.01
N PRO A 22 -6.43 -41.52 -4.00
CA PRO A 22 -6.50 -42.43 -5.16
C PRO A 22 -5.22 -42.30 -6.02
N LEU A 23 -4.83 -43.40 -6.66
CA LEU A 23 -3.63 -43.44 -7.52
C LEU A 23 -3.72 -42.55 -8.75
N ASP A 24 -4.93 -42.35 -9.28
CA ASP A 24 -5.23 -41.43 -10.39
C ASP A 24 -5.50 -40.00 -9.95
N GLY A 25 -5.29 -39.69 -8.64
CA GLY A 25 -5.47 -38.36 -8.09
C GLY A 25 -4.50 -37.37 -8.72
N ASP A 26 -5.03 -36.33 -9.36
CA ASP A 26 -4.28 -35.21 -9.91
C ASP A 26 -4.67 -33.90 -9.22
N ASN A 27 -3.71 -33.00 -9.06
CA ASN A 27 -3.96 -31.72 -8.42
C ASN A 27 -4.74 -30.79 -9.36
N ILE A 28 -5.88 -30.29 -8.88
CA ILE A 28 -6.75 -29.39 -9.61
C ILE A 28 -6.90 -28.10 -8.83
N THR A 29 -6.66 -26.97 -9.49
CA THR A 29 -6.76 -25.64 -8.90
C THR A 29 -7.30 -24.62 -9.89
N THR A 30 -7.61 -23.42 -9.41
CA THR A 30 -7.91 -22.25 -10.23
C THR A 30 -6.80 -21.21 -10.09
N PRO A 31 -6.67 -20.27 -11.01
CA PRO A 31 -5.72 -19.15 -10.85
C PRO A 31 -5.92 -18.39 -9.54
N GLU A 32 -7.15 -18.18 -9.10
CA GLU A 32 -7.48 -17.48 -7.84
C GLU A 32 -7.01 -18.23 -6.61
N ASP A 33 -7.33 -19.53 -6.52
CA ASP A 33 -6.89 -20.39 -5.40
C ASP A 33 -5.36 -20.46 -5.34
N TYR A 34 -4.72 -20.55 -6.52
CA TYR A 34 -3.27 -20.61 -6.58
C TYR A 34 -2.61 -19.26 -6.27
N ALA A 35 -3.25 -18.14 -6.66
CA ALA A 35 -2.80 -16.80 -6.28
C ALA A 35 -2.89 -16.58 -4.77
N MET A 36 -3.91 -17.10 -4.09
CA MET A 36 -3.99 -17.09 -2.62
C MET A 36 -2.83 -17.87 -2.01
N LEU A 37 -2.53 -19.07 -2.50
CA LEU A 37 -1.42 -19.88 -2.03
C LEU A 37 -0.08 -19.15 -2.20
N CYS A 38 0.19 -18.60 -3.39
CA CYS A 38 1.42 -17.84 -3.68
C CYS A 38 1.53 -16.60 -2.79
N THR A 39 0.44 -15.87 -2.60
CA THR A 39 0.41 -14.69 -1.73
C THR A 39 0.68 -15.06 -0.27
N TYR A 40 0.08 -16.15 0.22
CA TYR A 40 0.34 -16.67 1.55
C TYR A 40 1.80 -17.09 1.71
N LEU A 41 2.34 -17.83 0.74
CA LEU A 41 3.74 -18.28 0.73
C LEU A 41 4.70 -17.11 0.87
N ILE A 42 4.56 -16.09 0.02
CA ILE A 42 5.45 -14.92 0.02
C ILE A 42 5.34 -14.11 1.31
N LYS A 43 4.12 -13.97 1.87
CA LYS A 43 3.91 -13.23 3.12
C LYS A 43 4.43 -13.96 4.35
N THR A 44 4.27 -15.28 4.38
CA THR A 44 4.61 -16.11 5.55
C THR A 44 6.04 -16.59 5.52
N TYR A 45 6.55 -16.90 4.34
CA TYR A 45 7.88 -17.47 4.11
C TYR A 45 8.65 -16.68 3.03
N PRO A 46 8.94 -15.39 3.25
CA PRO A 46 9.57 -14.53 2.24
C PRO A 46 10.94 -15.04 1.80
N ASP A 47 11.62 -15.84 2.61
CA ASP A 47 12.92 -16.43 2.30
C ASP A 47 12.89 -17.35 1.08
N ILE A 48 11.72 -17.84 0.66
CA ILE A 48 11.58 -18.63 -0.57
C ILE A 48 12.12 -17.88 -1.79
N LEU A 49 11.98 -16.55 -1.81
CA LEU A 49 12.47 -15.71 -2.90
C LEU A 49 14.00 -15.69 -3.00
N ASN A 50 14.70 -16.00 -1.92
CA ASN A 50 16.17 -16.18 -1.97
C ASN A 50 16.59 -17.41 -2.75
N HIS A 51 15.69 -18.35 -2.97
CA HIS A 51 15.93 -19.59 -3.72
C HIS A 51 15.37 -19.54 -5.14
N THR A 52 14.29 -18.77 -5.37
CA THR A 52 13.60 -18.74 -6.67
C THR A 52 14.10 -17.66 -7.63
N LYS A 53 14.85 -16.66 -7.15
CA LYS A 53 15.25 -15.49 -7.92
C LYS A 53 16.41 -15.71 -8.92
N TYR A 54 17.09 -16.85 -8.83
CA TYR A 54 18.28 -17.07 -9.66
C TYR A 54 17.93 -17.77 -10.97
N PRO A 55 18.22 -17.16 -12.15
CA PRO A 55 18.07 -17.84 -13.44
C PRO A 55 19.05 -19.00 -13.59
N GLN A 56 20.21 -18.89 -12.97
CA GLN A 56 21.21 -19.95 -12.88
C GLN A 56 21.87 -19.94 -11.50
N ILE A 57 22.19 -21.11 -10.98
CA ILE A 57 22.88 -21.26 -9.70
C ILE A 57 23.86 -22.45 -9.76
N THR A 58 25.02 -22.25 -9.20
CA THR A 58 26.01 -23.33 -8.93
C THR A 58 25.89 -23.68 -7.45
N VAL A 59 25.73 -24.95 -7.14
CA VAL A 59 25.74 -25.46 -5.76
C VAL A 59 26.98 -26.30 -5.52
N LYS A 60 27.48 -26.36 -4.29
CA LYS A 60 28.67 -27.07 -3.86
C LYS A 60 29.91 -26.71 -4.69
N GLU A 61 30.03 -25.43 -5.06
CA GLU A 61 31.11 -24.91 -5.88
C GLU A 61 32.49 -25.30 -5.35
N GLY A 62 33.41 -25.70 -6.26
CA GLY A 62 34.77 -26.11 -5.90
C GLY A 62 34.85 -27.48 -5.22
N THR A 63 33.79 -28.27 -5.16
CA THR A 63 33.82 -29.65 -4.65
C THR A 63 33.60 -30.68 -5.77
N PRO A 64 33.91 -31.97 -5.55
CA PRO A 64 33.59 -33.05 -6.51
C PRO A 64 32.09 -33.23 -6.78
N TYR A 65 31.23 -32.53 -6.02
CA TYR A 65 29.77 -32.58 -6.12
C TYR A 65 29.19 -31.25 -6.62
N GLU A 66 29.98 -30.45 -7.32
CA GLU A 66 29.51 -29.23 -7.95
C GLU A 66 28.46 -29.52 -9.01
N GLU A 67 27.35 -28.78 -8.92
CA GLU A 67 26.25 -28.91 -9.86
C GLU A 67 25.77 -27.52 -10.30
N HIS A 68 25.41 -27.39 -11.60
CA HIS A 68 24.88 -26.18 -12.19
C HIS A 68 23.42 -26.39 -12.52
N PHE A 69 22.56 -25.49 -12.03
CA PHE A 69 21.13 -25.50 -12.31
C PHE A 69 20.74 -24.27 -13.11
N THR A 70 19.92 -24.49 -14.14
CA THR A 70 19.26 -23.41 -14.88
C THR A 70 17.77 -23.47 -14.61
N SER A 71 17.17 -22.35 -14.25
CA SER A 71 15.74 -22.24 -14.00
C SER A 71 14.93 -22.29 -15.29
N TYR A 72 13.84 -23.01 -15.29
CA TYR A 72 12.82 -22.94 -16.33
C TYR A 72 11.96 -21.67 -16.25
N GLN A 73 12.12 -20.87 -15.19
CA GLN A 73 11.47 -19.58 -15.04
C GLN A 73 12.26 -18.51 -15.81
N ILE A 74 12.07 -18.47 -17.12
CA ILE A 74 12.85 -17.60 -18.01
C ILE A 74 12.39 -16.12 -18.01
N SER A 75 11.41 -15.75 -17.18
CA SER A 75 11.05 -14.35 -16.85
C SER A 75 11.84 -13.78 -15.69
N LEU A 76 12.67 -14.57 -14.99
CA LEU A 76 13.56 -14.06 -13.95
C LEU A 76 14.48 -12.99 -14.49
N GLU A 77 14.77 -11.99 -13.68
CA GLU A 77 15.71 -10.94 -14.05
C GLU A 77 17.08 -11.54 -14.47
N GLY A 78 17.54 -11.18 -15.67
CA GLY A 78 18.74 -11.77 -16.27
C GLY A 78 18.52 -13.06 -17.08
N ALA A 79 17.33 -13.64 -17.12
CA ALA A 79 16.97 -14.75 -17.99
C ALA A 79 16.55 -14.30 -19.40
N LYS A 80 16.21 -15.25 -20.27
CA LYS A 80 15.89 -15.03 -21.71
C LYS A 80 14.83 -13.93 -21.93
N TYR A 81 13.77 -13.95 -21.17
CA TYR A 81 12.67 -12.97 -21.20
C TYR A 81 12.61 -12.17 -19.89
N GLY A 82 13.78 -11.88 -19.32
CA GLY A 82 13.90 -11.23 -18.01
C GLY A 82 13.02 -9.99 -17.87
N LEU A 83 12.21 -9.98 -16.83
CA LEU A 83 11.33 -8.90 -16.46
C LEU A 83 11.86 -8.23 -15.19
N GLU A 84 11.98 -6.91 -15.19
CA GLU A 84 12.52 -6.14 -14.08
C GLU A 84 11.82 -6.46 -12.75
N GLY A 85 12.61 -6.79 -11.74
CA GLY A 85 12.16 -7.08 -10.38
C GLY A 85 11.56 -8.47 -10.19
N THR A 86 11.57 -9.35 -11.22
CA THR A 86 11.06 -10.73 -11.09
C THR A 86 12.02 -11.58 -10.28
N ASP A 87 11.53 -12.14 -9.16
CA ASP A 87 12.30 -12.93 -8.20
C ASP A 87 11.67 -14.30 -7.84
N GLY A 88 10.70 -14.73 -8.58
CA GLY A 88 10.02 -16.05 -8.43
C GLY A 88 8.86 -16.21 -9.42
N LEU A 89 8.06 -17.30 -9.34
CA LEU A 89 8.11 -18.40 -8.39
C LEU A 89 8.41 -19.74 -9.08
N LYS A 90 7.38 -20.34 -9.79
CA LYS A 90 7.49 -21.71 -10.30
C LYS A 90 6.75 -21.89 -11.63
N THR A 91 7.38 -22.63 -12.52
CA THR A 91 6.77 -23.14 -13.75
C THR A 91 6.26 -24.57 -13.54
N GLY A 92 5.26 -24.98 -14.31
CA GLY A 92 4.75 -26.34 -14.35
C GLY A 92 4.10 -26.64 -15.68
N SER A 93 4.31 -27.86 -16.20
CA SER A 93 3.73 -28.29 -17.46
C SER A 93 3.36 -29.75 -17.37
N SER A 94 2.23 -30.14 -17.94
CA SER A 94 1.80 -31.53 -18.08
C SER A 94 0.86 -31.68 -19.29
N ASP A 95 0.64 -32.92 -19.71
CA ASP A 95 -0.27 -33.26 -20.80
C ASP A 95 -1.72 -32.89 -20.49
N THR A 96 -2.10 -32.90 -19.23
CA THR A 96 -3.46 -32.57 -18.77
C THR A 96 -3.67 -31.07 -18.50
N ALA A 97 -2.62 -30.34 -18.14
CA ALA A 97 -2.72 -28.94 -17.71
C ALA A 97 -2.11 -27.93 -18.70
N GLY A 98 -1.42 -28.41 -19.76
CA GLY A 98 -0.67 -27.51 -20.64
C GLY A 98 0.47 -26.81 -19.93
N PHE A 99 0.75 -25.57 -20.32
CA PHE A 99 1.87 -24.78 -19.82
C PHE A 99 1.40 -23.72 -18.84
N ASN A 100 1.93 -23.79 -17.64
CA ASN A 100 1.52 -22.93 -16.51
C ASN A 100 2.75 -22.30 -15.84
N TYR A 101 2.55 -21.13 -15.22
CA TYR A 101 3.53 -20.59 -14.31
C TYR A 101 2.92 -19.62 -13.31
N SER A 102 3.55 -19.50 -12.17
CA SER A 102 3.36 -18.43 -11.21
C SER A 102 4.58 -17.54 -11.19
N SER A 103 4.37 -16.24 -11.17
CA SER A 103 5.45 -15.26 -11.08
C SER A 103 5.18 -14.23 -9.99
N THR A 104 6.24 -13.61 -9.50
CA THR A 104 6.17 -12.44 -8.63
C THR A 104 7.30 -11.51 -8.97
N ALA A 105 6.97 -10.22 -8.98
CA ALA A 105 7.94 -9.17 -9.23
C ALA A 105 7.75 -8.03 -8.24
N LYS A 106 8.84 -7.33 -7.90
CA LYS A 106 8.81 -6.17 -7.00
C LYS A 106 9.53 -4.99 -7.62
N ARG A 107 8.81 -3.86 -7.73
CA ARG A 107 9.35 -2.56 -8.15
C ARG A 107 9.02 -1.51 -7.08
N GLY A 108 10.05 -0.98 -6.43
CA GLY A 108 9.85 -0.09 -5.27
C GLY A 108 9.07 -0.80 -4.15
N ASP A 109 7.97 -0.19 -3.71
CA ASP A 109 7.09 -0.77 -2.69
C ASP A 109 6.02 -1.69 -3.27
N THR A 110 5.82 -1.69 -4.59
CA THR A 110 4.81 -2.50 -5.26
C THR A 110 5.33 -3.90 -5.53
N ARG A 111 4.67 -4.92 -4.97
CA ARG A 111 4.87 -6.33 -5.29
C ARG A 111 3.61 -6.88 -5.92
N LEU A 112 3.74 -7.54 -7.05
CA LEU A 112 2.66 -8.21 -7.75
C LEU A 112 2.90 -9.71 -7.76
N VAL A 113 1.82 -10.45 -7.80
CA VAL A 113 1.80 -11.91 -8.00
C VAL A 113 0.97 -12.18 -9.23
N GLU A 114 1.45 -13.03 -10.10
CA GLU A 114 0.82 -13.39 -11.34
C GLU A 114 0.68 -14.91 -11.44
N ILE A 115 -0.46 -15.34 -11.95
CA ILE A 115 -0.74 -16.74 -12.23
C ILE A 115 -1.20 -16.86 -13.69
N VAL A 116 -0.50 -17.66 -14.46
CA VAL A 116 -0.84 -17.97 -15.84
C VAL A 116 -1.02 -19.48 -15.97
N MET A 117 -2.15 -19.92 -16.47
CA MET A 117 -2.51 -21.33 -16.57
C MET A 117 -3.06 -21.68 -17.95
N GLY A 118 -2.68 -22.85 -18.48
CA GLY A 118 -3.25 -23.43 -19.69
C GLY A 118 -2.98 -22.61 -20.95
N VAL A 119 -1.77 -22.06 -21.10
CA VAL A 119 -1.45 -21.15 -22.22
C VAL A 119 -1.57 -21.84 -23.58
N SER A 120 -1.28 -23.12 -23.67
CA SER A 120 -1.29 -23.87 -24.90
C SER A 120 -1.59 -25.36 -24.63
N ASP A 121 -2.04 -26.07 -25.62
CA ASP A 121 -2.12 -27.53 -25.59
C ASP A 121 -0.71 -28.13 -25.45
N TRP A 122 -0.62 -29.27 -24.77
CA TRP A 122 0.64 -29.96 -24.55
C TRP A 122 1.38 -30.32 -25.85
N SER A 123 0.66 -30.59 -26.94
CA SER A 123 1.25 -30.84 -28.25
C SER A 123 1.93 -29.65 -28.89
N ASP A 124 1.58 -28.43 -28.46
CA ASP A 124 2.20 -27.19 -28.92
C ASP A 124 3.30 -26.75 -27.95
N GLN A 125 4.51 -27.25 -28.18
CA GLN A 125 5.67 -26.95 -27.33
C GLN A 125 6.08 -25.46 -27.31
N THR A 126 5.52 -24.62 -28.17
CA THR A 126 5.70 -23.17 -28.09
C THR A 126 5.11 -22.59 -26.81
N GLY A 127 4.14 -23.27 -26.21
CA GLY A 127 3.53 -22.91 -24.91
C GLY A 127 4.56 -22.76 -23.79
N GLU A 128 5.72 -23.44 -23.86
CA GLU A 128 6.80 -23.31 -22.89
C GLU A 128 7.34 -21.84 -22.81
N GLU A 129 7.47 -21.18 -23.95
CA GLU A 129 7.89 -19.78 -24.02
C GLU A 129 6.71 -18.82 -23.94
N LEU A 130 5.57 -19.14 -24.58
CA LEU A 130 4.40 -18.26 -24.66
C LEU A 130 3.85 -17.90 -23.28
N ARG A 131 3.86 -18.82 -22.31
CA ARG A 131 3.41 -18.52 -20.94
C ARG A 131 4.19 -17.34 -20.31
N HIS A 132 5.49 -17.22 -20.63
CA HIS A 132 6.34 -16.15 -20.13
C HIS A 132 6.08 -14.83 -20.86
N LEU A 133 5.89 -14.88 -22.18
CA LEU A 133 5.59 -13.67 -22.97
C LEU A 133 4.23 -13.09 -22.60
N VAL A 134 3.21 -13.95 -22.47
CA VAL A 134 1.87 -13.53 -22.03
C VAL A 134 1.92 -12.94 -20.63
N GLY A 135 2.56 -13.63 -19.68
CA GLY A 135 2.64 -13.15 -18.33
C GLY A 135 3.45 -11.88 -18.20
N ASN A 136 4.62 -11.80 -18.84
CA ASN A 136 5.40 -10.56 -18.82
C ASN A 136 4.57 -9.35 -19.31
N ALA A 137 3.74 -9.55 -20.34
CA ALA A 137 2.88 -8.48 -20.84
C ALA A 137 1.80 -8.08 -19.81
N ILE A 138 1.20 -9.05 -19.12
CA ILE A 138 0.22 -8.81 -18.04
C ILE A 138 0.89 -8.12 -16.85
N MET A 139 2.06 -8.58 -16.43
CA MET A 139 2.80 -8.03 -15.30
C MET A 139 3.23 -6.57 -15.57
N GLU A 140 3.78 -6.28 -16.77
CA GLU A 140 4.12 -4.91 -17.16
C GLU A 140 2.89 -4.00 -17.17
N GLN A 141 1.80 -4.45 -17.77
CA GLN A 141 0.56 -3.66 -17.78
C GLN A 141 0.05 -3.39 -16.36
N ALA A 142 0.21 -4.35 -15.45
CA ALA A 142 -0.17 -4.17 -14.05
C ALA A 142 0.73 -3.13 -13.35
N PHE A 143 2.04 -3.18 -13.57
CA PHE A 143 2.96 -2.17 -13.04
C PHE A 143 2.77 -0.78 -13.67
N GLU A 144 2.34 -0.69 -14.92
CA GLU A 144 1.99 0.59 -15.55
C GLU A 144 0.72 1.19 -14.94
N ARG A 145 -0.25 0.37 -14.58
CA ARG A 145 -1.58 0.79 -14.15
C ARG A 145 -1.72 1.01 -12.65
N PHE A 146 -0.94 0.30 -11.82
CA PHE A 146 -1.10 0.27 -10.38
C PHE A 146 0.21 0.53 -9.64
N GLU A 147 0.08 1.08 -8.44
CA GLU A 147 1.17 1.29 -7.50
C GLU A 147 0.69 1.03 -6.07
N TYR A 148 1.52 0.38 -5.26
CA TYR A 148 1.32 0.29 -3.82
C TYR A 148 2.01 1.47 -3.16
N LYS A 149 1.22 2.33 -2.52
CA LYS A 149 1.76 3.54 -1.89
C LYS A 149 1.04 3.89 -0.60
N LYS A 150 1.65 4.77 0.16
CA LYS A 150 0.99 5.44 1.26
C LYS A 150 -0.04 6.42 0.72
N VAL A 151 -1.33 6.10 0.92
CA VAL A 151 -2.46 6.94 0.47
C VAL A 151 -2.89 7.97 1.52
N LEU A 152 -2.61 7.69 2.81
CA LEU A 152 -2.89 8.63 3.89
C LEU A 152 -1.88 8.44 5.02
N SER A 153 -1.27 9.54 5.49
CA SER A 153 -0.36 9.52 6.63
C SER A 153 -1.14 9.52 7.94
N LYS A 154 -0.57 8.96 9.00
CA LYS A 154 -1.10 9.11 10.37
C LYS A 154 -1.33 10.59 10.69
N GLY A 155 -2.36 10.89 11.48
CA GLY A 155 -2.69 12.26 11.89
C GLY A 155 -4.17 12.56 11.79
N VAL A 156 -4.50 13.85 11.80
CA VAL A 156 -5.87 14.34 11.73
C VAL A 156 -6.20 14.77 10.30
N HIS A 157 -7.29 14.24 9.77
CA HIS A 157 -7.74 14.47 8.39
C HIS A 157 -9.24 14.80 8.36
N THR A 158 -9.68 15.42 7.26
CA THR A 158 -11.10 15.61 6.99
C THR A 158 -11.49 14.66 5.86
N ILE A 159 -12.35 13.68 6.16
CA ILE A 159 -12.82 12.65 5.24
C ILE A 159 -14.34 12.59 5.34
N ASP A 160 -15.05 12.59 4.23
CA ASP A 160 -16.52 12.65 4.16
C ASP A 160 -17.08 13.78 5.03
N GLY A 161 -16.41 14.95 5.05
CA GLY A 161 -16.81 16.11 5.87
C GLY A 161 -16.61 15.93 7.39
N LYS A 162 -16.07 14.81 7.84
CA LYS A 162 -15.80 14.51 9.26
C LYS A 162 -14.32 14.66 9.57
N LYS A 163 -14.02 15.30 10.70
CA LYS A 163 -12.64 15.40 11.21
C LYS A 163 -12.31 14.15 12.00
N VAL A 164 -11.34 13.39 11.53
CA VAL A 164 -10.94 12.09 12.12
C VAL A 164 -9.44 12.03 12.33
N GLU A 165 -9.02 11.33 13.37
CA GLU A 165 -7.64 11.02 13.67
C GLU A 165 -7.37 9.54 13.38
N ILE A 166 -6.31 9.25 12.62
CA ILE A 166 -5.80 7.90 12.39
C ILE A 166 -4.43 7.73 13.04
N SER A 167 -4.20 6.57 13.65
CA SER A 167 -2.99 6.28 14.41
C SER A 167 -1.86 5.64 13.58
N LYS A 168 -2.16 5.19 12.37
CA LYS A 168 -1.22 4.52 11.45
C LYS A 168 -1.39 5.06 10.04
N ASP A 169 -0.32 4.99 9.25
CA ASP A 169 -0.37 5.26 7.82
C ASP A 169 -1.27 4.22 7.13
N LEU A 170 -2.08 4.67 6.18
CA LEU A 170 -2.84 3.81 5.28
C LEU A 170 -2.04 3.60 3.99
N TRP A 171 -1.73 2.35 3.71
CA TRP A 171 -1.08 1.91 2.48
C TRP A 171 -2.06 1.08 1.66
N ASP A 172 -2.09 1.31 0.36
CA ASP A 172 -2.96 0.54 -0.52
C ASP A 172 -2.40 0.49 -1.96
N CYS A 173 -2.85 -0.50 -2.72
CA CYS A 173 -2.60 -0.60 -4.15
C CYS A 173 -3.67 0.20 -4.89
N VAL A 174 -3.25 1.22 -5.60
CA VAL A 174 -4.15 2.18 -6.26
C VAL A 174 -3.73 2.42 -7.70
N PRO A 175 -4.64 2.87 -8.58
CA PRO A 175 -4.28 3.27 -9.94
C PRO A 175 -3.25 4.39 -9.94
N LYS A 176 -2.20 4.26 -10.76
CA LYS A 176 -1.17 5.28 -10.93
C LYS A 176 -1.74 6.58 -11.46
N GLY A 177 -1.24 7.69 -10.95
CA GLY A 177 -1.60 9.04 -11.44
C GLY A 177 -3.03 9.46 -11.16
N LYS A 178 -3.77 8.70 -10.35
CA LYS A 178 -5.11 9.06 -9.91
C LYS A 178 -5.13 9.32 -8.41
N GLU A 179 -6.04 10.22 -8.00
CA GLU A 179 -6.36 10.36 -6.58
C GLU A 179 -7.04 9.08 -6.07
N ALA A 180 -6.71 8.71 -4.84
CA ALA A 180 -7.34 7.61 -4.14
C ALA A 180 -8.48 8.17 -3.28
N PRO A 181 -9.75 8.05 -3.70
CA PRO A 181 -10.87 8.55 -2.91
C PRO A 181 -10.92 7.81 -1.57
N LEU A 182 -11.02 8.57 -0.49
CA LEU A 182 -11.06 8.03 0.87
C LEU A 182 -12.48 8.08 1.41
N THR A 183 -12.89 7.06 2.14
CA THR A 183 -14.18 7.00 2.83
C THR A 183 -14.05 6.40 4.21
N ILE A 184 -15.08 6.62 5.04
CA ILE A 184 -15.19 6.05 6.39
C ILE A 184 -16.30 5.02 6.42
N LYS A 185 -15.92 3.74 6.66
CA LYS A 185 -16.85 2.62 6.84
C LYS A 185 -16.51 1.91 8.17
N ASP A 186 -17.49 1.68 9.01
CA ASP A 186 -17.37 0.96 10.30
C ASP A 186 -16.23 1.47 11.20
N GLY A 187 -16.07 2.80 11.29
CA GLY A 187 -15.03 3.41 12.11
C GLY A 187 -13.61 3.24 11.58
N LYS A 188 -13.48 2.92 10.31
CA LYS A 188 -12.18 2.78 9.62
C LYS A 188 -12.15 3.64 8.37
N VAL A 189 -10.97 4.19 8.06
CA VAL A 189 -10.67 4.85 6.80
C VAL A 189 -10.10 3.83 5.83
N LEU A 190 -10.59 3.82 4.61
CA LEU A 190 -10.14 2.99 3.50
C LEU A 190 -10.25 3.75 2.18
N VAL A 191 -9.62 3.20 1.14
CA VAL A 191 -9.77 3.72 -0.23
C VAL A 191 -11.07 3.20 -0.82
N ASP A 192 -11.90 4.08 -1.36
CA ASP A 192 -13.17 3.74 -1.99
C ASP A 192 -12.96 3.48 -3.49
N LEU A 193 -12.49 2.28 -3.80
CA LEU A 193 -12.30 1.80 -5.16
C LEU A 193 -13.11 0.53 -5.39
N GLU A 194 -13.77 0.45 -6.54
CA GLU A 194 -14.37 -0.79 -7.01
C GLU A 194 -13.26 -1.74 -7.49
N ARG A 195 -13.12 -2.86 -6.82
CA ARG A 195 -12.14 -3.90 -7.13
C ARG A 195 -12.53 -5.24 -6.53
N GLU A 196 -12.12 -6.29 -7.18
CA GLU A 196 -12.28 -7.65 -6.68
C GLU A 196 -11.18 -8.00 -5.67
N TYR A 197 -11.53 -8.81 -4.69
CA TYR A 197 -10.63 -9.33 -3.68
C TYR A 197 -10.60 -10.84 -3.77
N LEU A 198 -9.40 -11.42 -3.66
CA LEU A 198 -9.30 -12.86 -3.46
C LEU A 198 -10.05 -13.27 -2.18
N PRO A 199 -10.64 -14.48 -2.13
CA PRO A 199 -11.32 -14.97 -0.93
C PRO A 199 -10.46 -14.82 0.34
N GLY A 200 -11.05 -14.28 1.39
CA GLY A 200 -10.35 -14.00 2.65
C GLY A 200 -9.53 -12.70 2.69
N PHE A 201 -9.41 -11.97 1.57
CA PHE A 201 -8.78 -10.65 1.54
C PHE A 201 -9.84 -9.55 1.62
N GLN A 202 -9.46 -8.42 2.18
CA GLN A 202 -10.32 -7.24 2.33
C GLN A 202 -9.52 -5.98 1.99
N ALA A 203 -10.25 -4.88 1.77
CA ALA A 203 -9.63 -3.58 1.60
C ALA A 203 -8.71 -3.25 2.78
N PRO A 204 -7.49 -2.78 2.53
CA PRO A 204 -6.67 -2.18 3.57
C PRO A 204 -7.44 -1.04 4.25
N ALA A 205 -7.47 -1.05 5.58
CA ALA A 205 -8.20 -0.06 6.35
C ALA A 205 -7.49 0.26 7.66
N VAL A 206 -7.61 1.51 8.12
CA VAL A 206 -7.06 1.97 9.40
C VAL A 206 -8.16 2.51 10.28
N SER A 207 -8.16 2.13 11.56
CA SER A 207 -9.13 2.63 12.53
C SER A 207 -9.00 4.14 12.69
N CYS A 208 -10.14 4.83 12.76
CA CYS A 208 -10.19 6.26 12.98
C CYS A 208 -11.04 6.59 14.20
N LYS A 209 -10.71 7.72 14.84
CA LYS A 209 -11.49 8.32 15.92
C LYS A 209 -11.98 9.67 15.46
N GLN A 210 -13.27 9.95 15.65
CA GLN A 210 -13.81 11.26 15.35
C GLN A 210 -13.25 12.27 16.37
N VAL A 211 -12.65 13.33 15.86
CA VAL A 211 -12.15 14.45 16.67
C VAL A 211 -13.25 15.51 16.65
N ALA A 212 -13.74 15.88 17.83
CA ALA A 212 -14.66 17.00 17.93
C ALA A 212 -14.03 18.22 17.26
N ALA A 213 -14.80 18.92 16.43
CA ALA A 213 -14.37 20.22 15.95
C ALA A 213 -14.06 21.06 17.21
N VAL A 214 -12.82 21.44 17.39
CA VAL A 214 -12.52 22.49 18.34
C VAL A 214 -13.25 23.71 17.78
N GLU A 215 -14.42 24.04 18.34
CA GLU A 215 -15.00 25.33 18.10
C GLU A 215 -13.88 26.33 18.41
N LYS A 216 -13.39 27.00 17.37
CA LYS A 216 -12.62 28.21 17.60
C LYS A 216 -13.54 29.09 18.41
N ASN A 217 -13.31 29.13 19.71
CA ASN A 217 -13.83 30.19 20.54
C ASN A 217 -13.25 31.48 19.93
N GLU A 218 -13.94 32.02 18.94
CA GLU A 218 -13.72 33.41 18.56
C GLU A 218 -13.97 34.17 19.84
N GLN A 219 -12.89 34.55 20.52
CA GLN A 219 -12.95 35.52 21.58
C GLN A 219 -13.67 36.70 20.95
N LYS A 220 -14.98 36.82 21.25
CA LYS A 220 -15.77 37.96 20.83
C LYS A 220 -15.02 39.14 21.42
N GLY A 221 -14.19 39.77 20.59
CA GLY A 221 -13.45 40.95 20.99
C GLY A 221 -14.43 41.97 21.55
N LEU A 222 -14.01 42.78 22.52
CA LEU A 222 -14.88 43.77 23.12
C LEU A 222 -15.76 44.45 22.07
N PRO A 223 -17.07 44.54 22.28
CA PRO A 223 -17.97 45.15 21.32
C PRO A 223 -17.49 46.59 21.03
N LEU A 224 -17.69 47.01 19.80
CA LEU A 224 -17.18 48.29 19.28
C LEU A 224 -17.51 49.46 20.19
N PHE A 225 -18.77 49.49 20.74
CA PHE A 225 -19.20 50.55 21.65
C PHE A 225 -18.35 50.63 22.92
N LEU A 226 -17.88 49.48 23.46
CA LEU A 226 -17.06 49.44 24.66
C LEU A 226 -15.64 49.92 24.35
N LYS A 227 -15.11 49.63 23.15
CA LYS A 227 -13.82 50.21 22.69
C LYS A 227 -13.91 51.73 22.55
N VAL A 228 -15.00 52.23 21.99
CA VAL A 228 -15.25 53.67 21.85
C VAL A 228 -15.35 54.32 23.25
N LEU A 229 -16.07 53.69 24.18
CA LEU A 229 -16.23 54.19 25.55
C LEU A 229 -14.89 54.32 26.29
N LEU A 230 -14.01 53.31 26.13
CA LEU A 230 -12.66 53.33 26.71
C LEU A 230 -11.78 54.43 26.11
N VAL A 231 -11.86 54.67 24.81
CA VAL A 231 -11.14 55.77 24.14
C VAL A 231 -11.67 57.11 24.65
N LEU A 232 -12.99 57.31 24.76
CA LEU A 232 -13.57 58.56 25.29
C LEU A 232 -13.16 58.80 26.77
N ALA A 233 -13.15 57.77 27.60
CA ALA A 233 -12.69 57.85 28.96
C ALA A 233 -11.20 58.27 29.06
N ALA A 234 -10.35 57.69 28.20
CA ALA A 234 -8.93 58.08 28.14
C ALA A 234 -8.76 59.54 27.71
N VAL A 235 -9.49 59.98 26.68
CA VAL A 235 -9.45 61.39 26.24
C VAL A 235 -9.92 62.35 27.36
N PHE A 236 -11.00 61.95 28.07
CA PHE A 236 -11.48 62.75 29.20
C PHE A 236 -10.43 62.91 30.32
N VAL A 237 -9.75 61.85 30.71
CA VAL A 237 -8.67 61.87 31.71
C VAL A 237 -7.53 62.81 31.26
N ILE A 238 -7.15 62.75 29.97
CA ILE A 238 -6.12 63.61 29.40
C ILE A 238 -6.53 65.10 29.48
N LEU A 239 -7.78 65.39 29.10
CA LEU A 239 -8.30 66.80 29.15
C LEU A 239 -8.39 67.34 30.57
N VAL A 240 -8.82 66.54 31.55
CA VAL A 240 -8.85 66.92 32.97
C VAL A 240 -7.44 67.11 33.46
N GLY A 241 -6.50 66.27 33.17
CA GLY A 241 -5.09 66.40 33.51
C GLY A 241 -4.47 67.68 32.91
N ALA A 242 -4.74 67.95 31.64
CA ALA A 242 -4.27 69.19 30.98
C ALA A 242 -4.87 70.44 31.64
N ARG A 243 -6.16 70.41 32.00
CA ARG A 243 -6.82 71.52 32.70
C ARG A 243 -6.21 71.79 34.09
N ILE A 244 -5.96 70.74 34.86
CA ILE A 244 -5.31 70.87 36.19
C ILE A 244 -3.93 71.43 36.05
N SER A 245 -3.14 70.92 35.10
CA SER A 245 -1.79 71.42 34.84
C SER A 245 -1.78 72.88 34.39
N TYR A 246 -2.72 73.28 33.54
CA TYR A 246 -2.89 74.66 33.10
C TYR A 246 -3.27 75.62 34.27
N VAL A 247 -4.19 75.22 35.15
CA VAL A 247 -4.58 75.96 36.32
C VAL A 247 -3.38 76.13 37.30
N ALA A 248 -2.64 75.03 37.50
CA ALA A 248 -1.42 75.11 38.36
C ALA A 248 -0.34 76.03 37.78
N TYR A 249 -0.15 75.94 36.44
CA TYR A 249 0.78 76.83 35.72
C TYR A 249 0.36 78.31 35.86
N ARG A 250 -0.93 78.59 35.65
CA ARG A 250 -1.43 79.99 35.84
C ARG A 250 -1.30 80.51 37.28
N LYS A 251 -1.54 79.61 38.27
CA LYS A 251 -1.30 80.02 39.70
C LYS A 251 0.17 80.33 39.95
N LYS A 252 1.11 79.55 39.39
CA LYS A 252 2.55 79.79 39.53
C LYS A 252 2.99 81.09 38.87
N GLN A 253 2.44 81.44 37.71
CA GLN A 253 2.71 82.70 37.00
C GLN A 253 2.18 83.94 37.79
N ARG A 254 0.98 83.78 38.42
CA ARG A 254 0.42 84.87 39.24
C ARG A 254 1.21 85.12 40.54
N ARG A 255 1.84 84.08 41.12
CA ARG A 255 2.75 84.28 42.27
C ARG A 255 4.03 85.01 41.88
N LYS A 256 4.63 84.62 40.74
CA LYS A 256 5.83 85.31 40.23
C LYS A 256 5.65 86.82 39.85
N ARG A 257 4.42 87.27 39.68
CA ARG A 257 4.08 88.65 39.35
C ARG A 257 3.75 89.47 40.63
N ARG A 258 3.73 88.83 41.80
CA ARG A 258 3.45 89.47 43.06
C ARG A 258 4.71 89.58 43.98
N GLU A 259 5.79 88.97 43.58
CA GLU A 259 7.16 89.18 44.07
C GLU A 259 7.85 90.16 43.14
#